data_61c27a014e8833455c73f60e1b6baaa3
#
_entry.id   61c27a014e8833455c73f60e1b6baaa3
#
_cell.length_a   1.000
_cell.length_b   1.000
_cell.length_c   1.000
_cell.angle_alpha   90.00
_cell.angle_beta   90.00
_cell.angle_gamma   90.00
#
_symmetry.space_group_name_H-M   'P 1'
#
loop_
_entity.id
_entity.type
_entity.pdbx_description
1 polymer ?
#
loop_
_entity_poly.entity_id
_entity_poly.type
_entity_poly.pdbx_seq_one_letter_code
_entity_poly.pdbx_strand_id
1 'polypeptide(L)'
;MEEKMLPVPNEGHRRRRFHWGSIATVILVVAVCVYAFTLFGDKESPENTQTANDDTDWNLVLVNYENAIPENYESKLVEVPGGEKVDERIYDPLMEMLEAAKEGNWDQLPMVVSGYRTQKKQQQLYDDKVAGYRKEGNSQSEAEELAKQWVSVPGYGEHQIGLAVDINGATYDLYFWLQENSYKYGFIFRYPGDKTDITGVAEEVWHYRYVGVEAATEMYEKGLCLEEYLAERQAVRH
;
A
#
# COMPACT_ATOMS: atom_id res chain seq x y z
N MET A 1 -26.37 -61.42 7.71
CA MET A 1 -25.04 -60.69 7.49
C MET A 1 -24.85 -59.83 8.70
N GLU A 2 -24.07 -60.34 9.67
CA GLU A 2 -23.76 -59.59 10.91
C GLU A 2 -22.57 -58.59 10.63
N GLU A 3 -22.79 -57.32 10.90
CA GLU A 3 -21.78 -56.29 10.80
C GLU A 3 -20.99 -56.22 12.12
N LYS A 4 -19.73 -56.64 12.06
CA LYS A 4 -18.79 -56.64 13.19
C LYS A 4 -18.33 -55.21 13.49
N MET A 5 -18.79 -54.63 14.61
CA MET A 5 -18.24 -53.40 15.18
C MET A 5 -16.81 -53.64 15.71
N LEU A 6 -15.89 -52.76 15.28
CA LEU A 6 -14.51 -52.68 15.77
C LEU A 6 -14.47 -51.89 17.10
N PRO A 7 -13.58 -52.25 18.05
CA PRO A 7 -13.51 -51.59 19.35
C PRO A 7 -12.81 -50.22 19.28
N VAL A 8 -13.37 -49.26 20.03
CA VAL A 8 -12.84 -47.91 20.22
C VAL A 8 -11.61 -47.94 21.16
N PRO A 9 -10.51 -47.27 20.85
CA PRO A 9 -9.36 -47.20 21.75
C PRO A 9 -9.63 -46.28 22.96
N ASN A 10 -9.26 -46.77 24.14
CA ASN A 10 -9.36 -46.09 25.42
C ASN A 10 -8.27 -45.00 25.53
N GLU A 11 -8.66 -43.71 25.54
CA GLU A 11 -7.73 -42.58 25.75
C GLU A 11 -7.39 -42.45 27.24
N GLY A 12 -6.19 -42.89 27.59
CA GLY A 12 -5.61 -42.67 28.91
C GLY A 12 -5.32 -41.22 29.21
N HIS A 13 -5.97 -40.67 30.24
CA HIS A 13 -5.69 -39.32 30.77
C HIS A 13 -4.23 -39.18 31.27
N ARG A 14 -3.35 -38.59 30.45
CA ARG A 14 -2.02 -38.12 30.87
C ARG A 14 -2.17 -36.85 31.69
N ARG A 15 -2.05 -36.95 33.03
CA ARG A 15 -1.90 -35.79 33.93
C ARG A 15 -0.58 -35.08 33.62
N ARG A 16 -0.64 -33.85 33.03
CA ARG A 16 0.50 -32.96 32.85
C ARG A 16 0.94 -32.47 34.21
N ARG A 17 2.17 -32.83 34.61
CA ARG A 17 2.86 -32.25 35.75
C ARG A 17 3.29 -30.83 35.36
N PHE A 18 2.70 -29.83 36.00
CA PHE A 18 3.07 -28.44 35.86
C PHE A 18 4.41 -28.21 36.58
N HIS A 19 5.48 -27.83 35.83
CA HIS A 19 6.78 -27.53 36.39
C HIS A 19 6.82 -26.05 36.82
N TRP A 20 6.79 -25.80 38.10
CA TRP A 20 6.90 -24.45 38.72
C TRP A 20 8.21 -23.73 38.37
N GLY A 21 9.26 -24.44 37.98
CA GLY A 21 10.53 -23.86 37.54
C GLY A 21 10.44 -23.01 36.27
N SER A 22 9.50 -23.35 35.36
CA SER A 22 9.32 -22.62 34.09
C SER A 22 8.68 -21.24 34.29
N ILE A 23 7.85 -21.06 35.33
CA ILE A 23 7.17 -19.78 35.61
C ILE A 23 8.16 -18.76 36.14
N ALA A 24 9.10 -19.19 37.05
CA ALA A 24 10.12 -18.29 37.59
C ALA A 24 11.06 -17.76 36.49
N THR A 25 11.41 -18.60 35.51
CA THR A 25 12.28 -18.21 34.40
C THR A 25 11.58 -17.20 33.45
N VAL A 26 10.29 -17.38 33.16
CA VAL A 26 9.51 -16.45 32.34
C VAL A 26 9.35 -15.10 33.01
N ILE A 27 9.11 -15.06 34.33
CA ILE A 27 8.97 -13.80 35.08
C ILE A 27 10.32 -13.05 35.09
N LEU A 28 11.45 -13.74 35.21
CA LEU A 28 12.78 -13.11 35.19
C LEU A 28 13.09 -12.51 33.81
N VAL A 29 12.76 -13.21 32.72
CA VAL A 29 12.97 -12.71 31.37
C VAL A 29 12.11 -11.48 31.10
N VAL A 30 10.84 -11.48 31.51
CA VAL A 30 9.94 -10.33 31.35
C VAL A 30 10.45 -9.13 32.19
N ALA A 31 10.92 -9.35 33.42
CA ALA A 31 11.47 -8.27 34.24
C ALA A 31 12.73 -7.66 33.61
N VAL A 32 13.61 -8.47 33.02
CA VAL A 32 14.83 -7.98 32.34
C VAL A 32 14.44 -7.21 31.05
N CYS A 33 13.47 -7.67 30.30
CA CYS A 33 12.98 -6.96 29.11
C CYS A 33 12.33 -5.61 29.46
N VAL A 34 11.52 -5.55 30.53
CA VAL A 34 10.92 -4.29 31.02
C VAL A 34 12.01 -3.34 31.53
N TYR A 35 13.02 -3.82 32.27
CA TYR A 35 14.11 -2.99 32.75
C TYR A 35 15.00 -2.49 31.60
N ALA A 36 15.28 -3.31 30.61
CA ALA A 36 15.99 -2.88 29.40
C ALA A 36 15.19 -1.82 28.61
N PHE A 37 13.86 -1.97 28.53
CA PHE A 37 12.99 -0.99 27.88
C PHE A 37 12.97 0.38 28.59
N THR A 38 13.06 0.39 29.95
CA THR A 38 13.14 1.64 30.72
C THR A 38 14.51 2.32 30.66
N LEU A 39 15.59 1.57 30.36
CA LEU A 39 16.95 2.14 30.22
C LEU A 39 17.27 2.62 28.80
N PHE A 40 16.53 2.14 27.78
CA PHE A 40 16.77 2.47 26.38
C PHE A 40 15.55 3.13 25.70
N GLY A 41 14.48 3.43 26.46
CA GLY A 41 13.20 3.90 25.97
C GLY A 41 13.10 5.38 25.63
N ASP A 42 14.16 6.20 25.80
CA ASP A 42 14.19 7.59 25.36
C ASP A 42 15.17 7.76 24.19
N LYS A 43 14.93 7.05 23.09
CA LYS A 43 15.32 7.55 21.78
C LYS A 43 14.07 8.14 21.17
N GLU A 44 14.00 9.46 21.19
CA GLU A 44 13.14 10.23 20.31
C GLU A 44 13.20 9.60 18.92
N SER A 45 12.05 9.20 18.40
CA SER A 45 11.91 8.88 16.99
C SER A 45 12.46 10.09 16.23
N PRO A 46 13.30 9.92 15.21
CA PRO A 46 13.70 11.05 14.41
C PRO A 46 12.40 11.67 13.87
N GLU A 47 12.12 12.89 14.33
CA GLU A 47 11.09 13.75 13.79
C GLU A 47 11.40 13.83 12.29
N ASN A 48 10.60 13.12 11.49
CA ASN A 48 10.72 13.13 10.03
C ASN A 48 10.19 14.48 9.54
N THR A 49 10.98 15.50 9.79
CA THR A 49 10.83 16.82 9.19
C THR A 49 11.27 16.68 7.72
N GLN A 50 10.47 16.03 6.89
CA GLN A 50 10.46 16.32 5.48
C GLN A 50 9.93 17.77 5.35
N THR A 51 10.84 18.74 5.52
CA THR A 51 10.58 20.10 5.09
C THR A 51 10.29 20.02 3.60
N ALA A 52 9.05 20.28 3.22
CA ALA A 52 8.64 20.58 1.85
C ALA A 52 9.29 21.90 1.44
N ASN A 53 10.58 21.89 1.13
CA ASN A 53 11.40 23.01 0.68
C ASN A 53 12.30 22.56 -0.46
N ASP A 54 11.66 22.07 -1.53
CA ASP A 54 12.16 22.29 -2.89
C ASP A 54 10.96 22.08 -3.83
N ASP A 55 10.64 23.11 -4.63
CA ASP A 55 9.58 23.09 -5.66
C ASP A 55 9.81 22.00 -6.73
N THR A 56 10.92 21.29 -6.64
CA THR A 56 11.39 20.29 -7.59
C THR A 56 10.93 18.86 -7.28
N ASP A 57 10.60 18.52 -6.03
CA ASP A 57 10.30 17.11 -5.64
C ASP A 57 8.81 16.87 -5.26
N TRP A 58 7.88 17.74 -5.64
CA TRP A 58 6.45 17.64 -5.32
C TRP A 58 5.82 16.29 -5.76
N ASN A 59 6.33 15.72 -6.85
CA ASN A 59 5.87 14.45 -7.42
C ASN A 59 6.47 13.22 -6.73
N LEU A 60 7.50 13.40 -5.90
CA LEU A 60 8.20 12.34 -5.19
C LEU A 60 7.81 12.24 -3.70
N VAL A 61 6.75 12.91 -3.28
CA VAL A 61 6.22 12.78 -1.92
C VAL A 61 5.81 11.32 -1.67
N LEU A 62 6.46 10.68 -0.70
CA LEU A 62 6.12 9.32 -0.30
C LEU A 62 4.90 9.36 0.63
N VAL A 63 3.84 8.70 0.22
CA VAL A 63 2.62 8.46 1.02
C VAL A 63 2.36 6.97 1.02
N ASN A 64 2.45 6.32 2.17
CA ASN A 64 2.21 4.89 2.34
C ASN A 64 1.85 4.59 3.81
N TYR A 65 1.77 3.33 4.20
CA TYR A 65 1.38 2.91 5.56
C TYR A 65 2.26 3.48 6.70
N GLU A 66 3.49 3.92 6.41
CA GLU A 66 4.42 4.53 7.38
C GLU A 66 4.49 6.06 7.25
N ASN A 67 4.19 6.59 6.06
CA ASN A 67 4.36 7.99 5.72
C ASN A 67 3.00 8.62 5.44
N ALA A 68 2.52 9.43 6.40
CA ALA A 68 1.29 10.20 6.25
C ALA A 68 1.42 11.31 5.20
N ILE A 69 0.29 11.74 4.67
CA ILE A 69 0.22 12.94 3.84
C ILE A 69 0.73 14.13 4.65
N PRO A 70 1.65 14.95 4.11
CA PRO A 70 2.13 16.16 4.80
C PRO A 70 0.96 17.10 5.18
N GLU A 71 1.00 17.67 6.40
CA GLU A 71 -0.10 18.48 6.95
C GLU A 71 -0.55 19.63 6.03
N ASN A 72 0.36 20.22 5.27
CA ASN A 72 0.10 21.35 4.38
C ASN A 72 0.13 20.95 2.89
N TYR A 73 -0.11 19.67 2.58
CA TYR A 73 -0.17 19.23 1.19
C TYR A 73 -1.45 19.73 0.53
N GLU A 74 -1.32 20.53 -0.50
CA GLU A 74 -2.44 21.06 -1.29
C GLU A 74 -2.34 20.59 -2.74
N SER A 75 -3.44 20.07 -3.27
CA SER A 75 -3.61 19.71 -4.67
C SER A 75 -4.60 20.65 -5.32
N LYS A 76 -4.21 21.24 -6.44
CA LYS A 76 -5.15 21.93 -7.31
C LYS A 76 -5.76 20.93 -8.27
N LEU A 77 -7.04 20.65 -8.10
CA LEU A 77 -7.72 19.56 -8.77
C LEU A 77 -8.36 20.00 -10.09
N VAL A 78 -8.21 19.16 -11.11
CA VAL A 78 -8.88 19.26 -12.41
C VAL A 78 -9.64 17.98 -12.70
N GLU A 79 -10.77 18.10 -13.41
CA GLU A 79 -11.59 16.96 -13.80
C GLU A 79 -11.05 16.32 -15.09
N VAL A 80 -10.97 14.98 -15.11
CA VAL A 80 -10.62 14.18 -16.28
C VAL A 80 -11.88 13.58 -16.93
N PRO A 81 -11.82 13.09 -18.17
CA PRO A 81 -12.92 12.37 -18.79
C PRO A 81 -13.43 11.23 -17.91
N GLY A 82 -14.73 11.21 -17.63
CA GLY A 82 -15.35 10.26 -16.70
C GLY A 82 -15.76 10.88 -15.35
N GLY A 83 -15.32 12.14 -15.07
CA GLY A 83 -15.77 12.91 -13.91
C GLY A 83 -14.89 12.78 -12.66
N GLU A 84 -13.87 11.93 -12.70
CA GLU A 84 -12.87 11.85 -11.65
C GLU A 84 -11.94 13.07 -11.67
N LYS A 85 -11.24 13.33 -10.57
CA LYS A 85 -10.34 14.48 -10.46
C LYS A 85 -8.91 14.04 -10.15
N VAL A 86 -7.95 14.81 -10.63
CA VAL A 86 -6.52 14.62 -10.37
C VAL A 86 -5.87 15.97 -10.07
N ASP A 87 -4.63 15.96 -9.56
CA ASP A 87 -3.82 17.17 -9.48
C ASP A 87 -3.59 17.73 -10.89
N GLU A 88 -3.75 19.05 -11.09
CA GLU A 88 -3.65 19.67 -12.41
C GLU A 88 -2.30 19.43 -13.09
N ARG A 89 -1.23 19.24 -12.30
CA ARG A 89 0.14 19.01 -12.79
C ARG A 89 0.31 17.67 -13.50
N ILE A 90 -0.56 16.70 -13.22
CA ILE A 90 -0.50 15.37 -13.86
C ILE A 90 -1.52 15.22 -14.99
N TYR A 91 -2.36 16.23 -15.25
CA TYR A 91 -3.44 16.12 -16.23
C TYR A 91 -2.92 15.81 -17.65
N ASP A 92 -2.01 16.64 -18.16
CA ASP A 92 -1.49 16.48 -19.53
C ASP A 92 -0.76 15.14 -19.70
N PRO A 93 0.22 14.75 -18.86
CA PRO A 93 0.87 13.44 -18.99
C PRO A 93 -0.09 12.26 -18.80
N LEU A 94 -1.13 12.40 -17.97
CA LEU A 94 -2.16 11.38 -17.85
C LEU A 94 -2.96 11.22 -19.16
N MET A 95 -3.39 12.33 -19.75
CA MET A 95 -4.15 12.28 -21.01
C MET A 95 -3.32 11.72 -22.16
N GLU A 96 -2.03 12.07 -22.24
CA GLU A 96 -1.10 11.50 -23.23
C GLU A 96 -0.94 9.99 -23.03
N MET A 97 -0.80 9.53 -21.79
CA MET A 97 -0.72 8.10 -21.47
C MET A 97 -2.00 7.35 -21.86
N LEU A 98 -3.19 7.89 -21.50
CA LEU A 98 -4.47 7.26 -21.82
C LEU A 98 -4.72 7.19 -23.33
N GLU A 99 -4.33 8.23 -24.08
CA GLU A 99 -4.46 8.24 -25.54
C GLU A 99 -3.56 7.18 -26.18
N ALA A 100 -2.30 7.08 -25.74
CA ALA A 100 -1.39 6.06 -26.23
C ALA A 100 -1.83 4.63 -25.82
N ALA A 101 -2.40 4.48 -24.63
CA ALA A 101 -2.88 3.19 -24.11
C ALA A 101 -4.09 2.63 -24.85
N LYS A 102 -4.71 3.37 -25.79
CA LYS A 102 -5.72 2.83 -26.70
C LYS A 102 -5.21 1.63 -27.48
N GLU A 103 -3.91 1.59 -27.78
CA GLU A 103 -3.26 0.45 -28.45
C GLU A 103 -3.52 -0.86 -27.70
N GLY A 104 -3.42 -0.88 -26.37
CA GLY A 104 -3.72 -2.04 -25.54
C GLY A 104 -5.19 -2.18 -25.14
N ASN A 105 -6.10 -1.35 -25.66
CA ASN A 105 -7.49 -1.27 -25.22
C ASN A 105 -8.51 -1.22 -26.38
N TRP A 106 -8.28 -1.97 -27.47
CA TRP A 106 -9.16 -2.02 -28.65
C TRP A 106 -9.50 -0.64 -29.22
N ASP A 107 -8.54 0.24 -29.35
CA ASP A 107 -8.66 1.62 -29.80
C ASP A 107 -9.68 2.48 -29.00
N GLN A 108 -10.06 2.02 -27.80
CA GLN A 108 -10.92 2.79 -26.89
C GLN A 108 -10.06 3.53 -25.86
N LEU A 109 -10.43 4.76 -25.53
CA LEU A 109 -9.79 5.50 -24.44
C LEU A 109 -10.01 4.76 -23.11
N PRO A 110 -8.96 4.37 -22.39
CA PRO A 110 -9.11 3.82 -21.06
C PRO A 110 -9.75 4.84 -20.11
N MET A 111 -10.44 4.35 -19.08
CA MET A 111 -11.18 5.18 -18.14
C MET A 111 -10.46 5.28 -16.79
N VAL A 112 -10.30 6.49 -16.28
CA VAL A 112 -9.96 6.71 -14.88
C VAL A 112 -11.23 6.44 -14.06
N VAL A 113 -11.20 5.39 -13.24
CA VAL A 113 -12.33 4.96 -12.41
C VAL A 113 -12.20 5.41 -10.96
N SER A 114 -11.02 5.89 -10.55
CA SER A 114 -10.76 6.53 -9.29
C SER A 114 -9.57 7.48 -9.44
N GLY A 115 -9.76 8.74 -9.13
CA GLY A 115 -8.72 9.76 -9.03
C GLY A 115 -8.57 10.24 -7.59
N TYR A 116 -8.67 11.55 -7.36
CA TYR A 116 -8.60 12.15 -6.04
C TYR A 116 -9.72 11.66 -5.11
N ARG A 117 -9.34 11.26 -3.90
CA ARG A 117 -10.29 10.88 -2.84
C ARG A 117 -10.20 11.83 -1.66
N THR A 118 -11.34 12.38 -1.26
CA THR A 118 -11.42 13.14 0.00
C THR A 118 -11.15 12.22 1.20
N GLN A 119 -10.73 12.80 2.33
CA GLN A 119 -10.58 12.08 3.61
C GLN A 119 -11.82 11.26 3.95
N LYS A 120 -13.02 11.86 3.80
CA LYS A 120 -14.30 11.18 4.06
C LYS A 120 -14.51 9.98 3.14
N LYS A 121 -14.19 10.10 1.84
CA LYS A 121 -14.34 9.00 0.89
C LYS A 121 -13.38 7.86 1.21
N GLN A 122 -12.13 8.19 1.53
CA GLN A 122 -11.13 7.20 1.91
C GLN A 122 -11.53 6.45 3.19
N GLN A 123 -12.05 7.17 4.21
CA GLN A 123 -12.57 6.56 5.42
C GLN A 123 -13.69 5.56 5.12
N GLN A 124 -14.66 5.97 4.30
CA GLN A 124 -15.77 5.08 3.93
C GLN A 124 -15.27 3.80 3.26
N LEU A 125 -14.33 3.91 2.30
CA LEU A 125 -13.79 2.75 1.59
C LEU A 125 -13.04 1.80 2.54
N TYR A 126 -12.27 2.36 3.46
CA TYR A 126 -11.55 1.59 4.48
C TYR A 126 -12.52 0.87 5.42
N ASP A 127 -13.52 1.57 5.96
CA ASP A 127 -14.52 1.01 6.85
C ASP A 127 -15.34 -0.11 6.16
N ASP A 128 -15.72 0.09 4.90
CA ASP A 128 -16.44 -0.89 4.11
C ASP A 128 -15.59 -2.16 3.88
N LYS A 129 -14.27 -2.00 3.64
CA LYS A 129 -13.35 -3.12 3.47
C LYS A 129 -13.16 -3.89 4.77
N VAL A 130 -12.97 -3.21 5.90
CA VAL A 130 -12.90 -3.82 7.24
C VAL A 130 -14.20 -4.56 7.55
N ALA A 131 -15.36 -3.94 7.29
CA ALA A 131 -16.66 -4.58 7.50
C ALA A 131 -16.84 -5.84 6.65
N GLY A 132 -16.30 -5.87 5.44
CA GLY A 132 -16.26 -7.06 4.58
C GLY A 132 -15.54 -8.22 5.26
N TYR A 133 -14.30 -8.02 5.69
CA TYR A 133 -13.52 -9.05 6.39
C TYR A 133 -14.14 -9.47 7.73
N ARG A 134 -14.79 -8.53 8.44
CA ARG A 134 -15.55 -8.85 9.65
C ARG A 134 -16.70 -9.82 9.37
N LYS A 135 -17.41 -9.66 8.26
CA LYS A 135 -18.48 -10.59 7.84
C LYS A 135 -17.97 -11.98 7.46
N GLU A 136 -16.71 -12.07 7.03
CA GLU A 136 -16.02 -13.33 6.74
C GLU A 136 -15.57 -14.07 8.01
N GLY A 137 -15.74 -13.48 9.21
CA GLY A 137 -15.46 -14.08 10.51
C GLY A 137 -14.14 -13.66 11.16
N ASN A 138 -13.38 -12.76 10.54
CA ASN A 138 -12.15 -12.24 11.12
C ASN A 138 -12.44 -11.38 12.38
N SER A 139 -11.52 -11.33 13.34
CA SER A 139 -11.57 -10.36 14.44
C SER A 139 -11.41 -8.93 13.92
N GLN A 140 -11.69 -7.92 14.75
CA GLN A 140 -11.53 -6.51 14.34
C GLN A 140 -10.09 -6.22 13.89
N SER A 141 -9.10 -6.63 14.68
CA SER A 141 -7.69 -6.41 14.38
C SER A 141 -7.24 -7.14 13.10
N GLU A 142 -7.65 -8.40 12.90
CA GLU A 142 -7.35 -9.14 11.68
C GLU A 142 -7.98 -8.50 10.45
N ALA A 143 -9.23 -8.04 10.56
CA ALA A 143 -9.93 -7.37 9.47
C ALA A 143 -9.26 -6.04 9.08
N GLU A 144 -8.76 -5.28 10.05
CA GLU A 144 -8.01 -4.04 9.83
C GLU A 144 -6.67 -4.32 9.14
N GLU A 145 -5.92 -5.33 9.57
CA GLU A 145 -4.65 -5.71 8.93
C GLU A 145 -4.86 -6.21 7.48
N LEU A 146 -5.90 -7.01 7.25
CA LEU A 146 -6.25 -7.46 5.90
C LEU A 146 -6.71 -6.31 5.00
N ALA A 147 -7.48 -5.36 5.56
CA ALA A 147 -7.98 -4.21 4.81
C ALA A 147 -6.86 -3.30 4.31
N LYS A 148 -5.82 -3.06 5.12
CA LYS A 148 -4.66 -2.22 4.77
C LYS A 148 -3.92 -2.67 3.52
N GLN A 149 -3.95 -3.96 3.20
CA GLN A 149 -3.32 -4.51 2.00
C GLN A 149 -4.04 -4.11 0.70
N TRP A 150 -5.27 -3.56 0.78
CA TRP A 150 -6.11 -3.24 -0.37
C TRP A 150 -6.64 -1.81 -0.36
N VAL A 151 -6.76 -1.21 0.81
CA VAL A 151 -7.30 0.15 0.96
C VAL A 151 -6.48 0.87 2.01
N SER A 152 -5.77 1.90 1.61
CA SER A 152 -4.96 2.72 2.50
C SER A 152 -5.80 3.29 3.64
N VAL A 153 -5.21 3.35 4.84
CA VAL A 153 -5.79 4.08 5.97
C VAL A 153 -5.96 5.56 5.59
N PRO A 154 -7.07 6.21 5.99
CA PRO A 154 -7.27 7.63 5.72
C PRO A 154 -6.10 8.51 6.21
N GLY A 155 -5.57 9.34 5.32
CA GLY A 155 -4.37 10.12 5.55
C GLY A 155 -3.06 9.46 5.10
N TYR A 156 -3.14 8.22 4.59
CA TYR A 156 -1.98 7.41 4.15
C TYR A 156 -2.14 6.88 2.71
N GLY A 157 -3.03 7.48 1.92
CA GLY A 157 -3.35 7.03 0.56
C GLY A 157 -2.98 8.05 -0.51
N GLU A 158 -2.34 7.59 -1.59
CA GLU A 158 -1.86 8.42 -2.70
C GLU A 158 -2.99 9.10 -3.49
N HIS A 159 -4.19 8.53 -3.52
CA HIS A 159 -5.38 9.18 -4.08
C HIS A 159 -5.73 10.49 -3.37
N GLN A 160 -5.41 10.62 -2.09
CA GLN A 160 -5.72 11.83 -1.32
C GLN A 160 -4.78 13.00 -1.62
N ILE A 161 -3.69 12.75 -2.32
CA ILE A 161 -2.79 13.81 -2.83
C ILE A 161 -2.98 14.09 -4.33
N GLY A 162 -3.92 13.39 -5.00
CA GLY A 162 -4.26 13.60 -6.39
C GLY A 162 -3.22 13.13 -7.41
N LEU A 163 -2.18 12.40 -6.99
CA LEU A 163 -1.08 11.95 -7.85
C LEU A 163 -1.22 10.48 -8.29
N ALA A 164 -2.28 9.80 -7.89
CA ALA A 164 -2.54 8.42 -8.27
C ALA A 164 -3.91 8.27 -8.94
N VAL A 165 -3.99 7.31 -9.85
CA VAL A 165 -5.20 6.97 -10.59
C VAL A 165 -5.37 5.46 -10.66
N ASP A 166 -6.64 5.01 -10.53
CA ASP A 166 -7.05 3.66 -10.91
C ASP A 166 -7.61 3.71 -12.33
N ILE A 167 -7.07 2.88 -13.22
CA ILE A 167 -7.42 2.85 -14.64
C ILE A 167 -8.11 1.53 -14.96
N ASN A 168 -9.21 1.61 -15.71
CA ASN A 168 -9.94 0.44 -16.21
C ASN A 168 -10.10 0.53 -17.73
N GLY A 169 -10.19 -0.62 -18.37
CA GLY A 169 -10.31 -0.73 -19.81
C GLY A 169 -11.24 -1.85 -20.29
N ALA A 170 -11.36 -1.95 -21.61
CA ALA A 170 -12.19 -2.95 -22.28
C ALA A 170 -11.54 -4.35 -22.29
N THR A 171 -10.20 -4.42 -22.17
CA THR A 171 -9.43 -5.67 -22.20
C THR A 171 -8.39 -5.72 -21.07
N TYR A 172 -7.96 -6.94 -20.73
CA TYR A 172 -6.87 -7.15 -19.79
C TYR A 172 -5.50 -6.76 -20.39
N ASP A 173 -5.36 -6.73 -21.72
CA ASP A 173 -4.13 -6.33 -22.43
C ASP A 173 -3.74 -4.88 -22.12
N LEU A 174 -4.70 -4.03 -21.73
CA LEU A 174 -4.45 -2.68 -21.24
C LEU A 174 -3.44 -2.68 -20.07
N TYR A 175 -3.59 -3.59 -19.11
CA TYR A 175 -2.72 -3.60 -17.93
C TYR A 175 -1.29 -4.00 -18.28
N PHE A 176 -1.11 -4.94 -19.22
CA PHE A 176 0.23 -5.27 -19.73
C PHE A 176 0.85 -4.06 -20.44
N TRP A 177 0.06 -3.39 -21.30
CA TRP A 177 0.52 -2.20 -22.00
C TRP A 177 0.93 -1.09 -21.00
N LEU A 178 0.11 -0.82 -19.99
CA LEU A 178 0.40 0.19 -18.97
C LEU A 178 1.65 -0.14 -18.16
N GLN A 179 1.83 -1.38 -17.74
CA GLN A 179 3.03 -1.82 -17.01
C GLN A 179 4.31 -1.63 -17.82
N GLU A 180 4.25 -1.84 -19.14
CA GLU A 180 5.39 -1.69 -20.04
C GLU A 180 5.66 -0.25 -20.51
N ASN A 181 4.66 0.65 -20.43
CA ASN A 181 4.76 1.95 -21.10
C ASN A 181 4.48 3.16 -20.21
N SER A 182 3.81 3.02 -19.06
CA SER A 182 3.40 4.15 -18.22
C SER A 182 4.56 5.05 -17.79
N TYR A 183 5.75 4.48 -17.56
CA TYR A 183 6.94 5.22 -17.16
C TYR A 183 7.34 6.32 -18.17
N LYS A 184 7.06 6.13 -19.47
CA LYS A 184 7.33 7.11 -20.52
C LYS A 184 6.53 8.41 -20.35
N TYR A 185 5.43 8.33 -19.59
CA TYR A 185 4.52 9.43 -19.27
C TYR A 185 4.67 9.89 -17.80
N GLY A 186 5.68 9.38 -17.10
CA GLY A 186 5.95 9.73 -15.70
C GLY A 186 5.13 8.97 -14.66
N PHE A 187 4.43 7.91 -15.07
CA PHE A 187 3.67 7.04 -14.15
C PHE A 187 4.39 5.74 -13.89
N ILE A 188 4.32 5.25 -12.68
CA ILE A 188 4.82 3.92 -12.29
C ILE A 188 3.66 2.96 -12.02
N PHE A 189 3.85 1.68 -12.33
CA PHE A 189 3.06 0.59 -11.79
C PHE A 189 3.39 0.48 -10.30
N ARG A 190 2.51 1.05 -9.46
CA ARG A 190 2.84 1.38 -8.07
C ARG A 190 3.00 0.18 -7.16
N TYR A 191 2.18 -0.85 -7.35
CA TYR A 191 2.08 -2.00 -6.46
C TYR A 191 2.26 -3.32 -7.21
N PRO A 192 3.48 -3.64 -7.69
CA PRO A 192 3.77 -4.94 -8.27
C PRO A 192 3.82 -6.02 -7.18
N GLY A 193 3.39 -7.23 -7.51
CA GLY A 193 3.22 -8.32 -6.55
C GLY A 193 4.51 -8.79 -5.87
N ASP A 194 5.65 -8.65 -6.54
CA ASP A 194 6.98 -8.97 -6.00
C ASP A 194 7.54 -7.91 -5.02
N LYS A 195 6.85 -6.77 -4.85
CA LYS A 195 7.22 -5.68 -3.93
C LYS A 195 6.27 -5.54 -2.73
N THR A 196 5.34 -6.45 -2.55
CA THR A 196 4.33 -6.39 -1.46
C THR A 196 4.98 -6.28 -0.08
N ASP A 197 6.11 -6.96 0.16
CA ASP A 197 6.83 -6.90 1.44
C ASP A 197 7.41 -5.50 1.74
N ILE A 198 7.61 -4.67 0.72
CA ILE A 198 8.15 -3.30 0.84
C ILE A 198 7.01 -2.28 0.88
N THR A 199 6.07 -2.41 -0.04
CA THR A 199 4.97 -1.45 -0.19
C THR A 199 3.85 -1.64 0.84
N GLY A 200 3.72 -2.85 1.42
CA GLY A 200 2.63 -3.24 2.31
C GLY A 200 1.28 -3.43 1.61
N VAL A 201 1.23 -3.29 0.28
CA VAL A 201 0.01 -3.37 -0.53
C VAL A 201 0.08 -4.59 -1.46
N ALA A 202 -1.04 -5.29 -1.61
CA ALA A 202 -1.17 -6.38 -2.58
C ALA A 202 -1.04 -5.85 -4.02
N GLU A 203 -0.83 -6.74 -4.99
CA GLU A 203 -0.73 -6.33 -6.38
C GLU A 203 -2.01 -5.65 -6.87
N GLU A 204 -1.87 -4.45 -7.43
CA GLU A 204 -2.98 -3.65 -7.96
C GLU A 204 -2.69 -3.23 -9.41
N VAL A 205 -2.97 -4.10 -10.38
CA VAL A 205 -2.69 -3.89 -11.82
C VAL A 205 -3.31 -2.62 -12.42
N TRP A 206 -4.29 -2.03 -11.75
CA TRP A 206 -5.01 -0.82 -12.13
C TRP A 206 -4.41 0.47 -11.58
N HIS A 207 -3.55 0.41 -10.53
CA HIS A 207 -3.09 1.59 -9.77
C HIS A 207 -1.76 2.13 -10.29
N TYR A 208 -1.80 3.38 -10.75
CA TYR A 208 -0.65 4.09 -11.31
C TYR A 208 -0.40 5.39 -10.56
N ARG A 209 0.87 5.62 -10.17
CA ARG A 209 1.32 6.80 -9.45
C ARG A 209 2.22 7.66 -10.34
N TYR A 210 1.93 8.96 -10.42
CA TYR A 210 2.81 9.92 -11.10
C TYR A 210 4.00 10.29 -10.23
N VAL A 211 5.19 10.19 -10.81
CA VAL A 211 6.48 10.52 -10.18
C VAL A 211 7.40 11.33 -11.11
N GLY A 212 6.92 11.70 -12.32
CA GLY A 212 7.71 12.36 -13.35
C GLY A 212 8.50 11.37 -14.21
N VAL A 213 8.77 11.76 -15.46
CA VAL A 213 9.35 10.85 -16.49
C VAL A 213 10.73 10.35 -16.10
N GLU A 214 11.60 11.22 -15.57
CA GLU A 214 12.97 10.84 -15.19
C GLU A 214 12.96 9.76 -14.10
N ALA A 215 12.26 10.02 -13.00
CA ALA A 215 12.16 9.07 -11.90
C ALA A 215 11.44 7.77 -12.28
N ALA A 216 10.34 7.87 -13.05
CA ALA A 216 9.61 6.70 -13.52
C ALA A 216 10.47 5.80 -14.43
N THR A 217 11.27 6.41 -15.32
CA THR A 217 12.18 5.69 -16.21
C THR A 217 13.25 4.96 -15.41
N GLU A 218 13.88 5.65 -14.45
CA GLU A 218 14.92 5.03 -13.62
C GLU A 218 14.35 3.88 -12.78
N MET A 219 13.17 4.06 -12.18
CA MET A 219 12.49 2.99 -11.43
C MET A 219 12.15 1.79 -12.32
N TYR A 220 11.65 2.04 -13.52
CA TYR A 220 11.32 0.99 -14.49
C TYR A 220 12.57 0.19 -14.92
N GLU A 221 13.65 0.87 -15.31
CA GLU A 221 14.89 0.25 -15.77
C GLU A 221 15.60 -0.56 -14.69
N LYS A 222 15.51 -0.11 -13.43
CA LYS A 222 16.14 -0.78 -12.29
C LYS A 222 15.22 -1.77 -11.56
N GLY A 223 13.92 -1.82 -11.89
CA GLY A 223 12.92 -2.65 -11.19
C GLY A 223 12.69 -2.20 -9.74
N LEU A 224 12.70 -0.88 -9.48
CA LEU A 224 12.52 -0.32 -8.14
C LEU A 224 11.07 0.12 -7.92
N CYS A 225 10.55 -0.07 -6.70
CA CYS A 225 9.37 0.64 -6.24
C CYS A 225 9.75 2.04 -5.71
N LEU A 226 8.77 2.88 -5.41
CA LEU A 226 9.00 4.27 -4.97
C LEU A 226 9.82 4.34 -3.67
N GLU A 227 9.57 3.44 -2.72
CA GLU A 227 10.31 3.32 -1.46
C GLU A 227 11.80 3.08 -1.68
N GLU A 228 12.12 2.11 -2.55
CA GLU A 228 13.51 1.75 -2.88
C GLU A 228 14.22 2.91 -3.59
N TYR A 229 13.56 3.51 -4.56
CA TYR A 229 14.09 4.65 -5.31
C TYR A 229 14.45 5.83 -4.40
N LEU A 230 13.54 6.18 -3.49
CA LEU A 230 13.79 7.28 -2.56
C LEU A 230 14.91 6.97 -1.56
N ALA A 231 15.01 5.71 -1.10
CA ALA A 231 16.10 5.27 -0.24
C ALA A 231 17.46 5.36 -0.96
N GLU A 232 17.56 4.95 -2.24
CA GLU A 232 18.78 5.10 -3.04
C GLU A 232 19.17 6.57 -3.21
N ARG A 233 18.21 7.47 -3.52
CA ARG A 233 18.47 8.91 -3.64
C ARG A 233 18.99 9.55 -2.36
N GLN A 234 18.47 9.13 -1.21
CA GLN A 234 18.97 9.61 0.08
C GLN A 234 20.41 9.15 0.35
N ALA A 235 20.72 7.90 0.02
CA ALA A 235 22.07 7.36 0.23
C ALA A 235 23.14 8.05 -0.63
N VAL A 236 22.79 8.56 -1.81
CA VAL A 236 23.74 9.30 -2.70
C VAL A 236 23.98 10.75 -2.24
N ARG A 237 23.06 11.34 -1.46
CA ARG A 237 23.17 12.73 -0.96
C ARG A 237 24.03 12.85 0.31
N HIS A 238 24.43 11.72 0.90
CA HIS A 238 25.30 11.63 2.10
C HIS A 238 26.67 11.07 1.77
#